data_706ab9b6be4e11635a3b39ca70d330b1
#
_entry.id   706ab9b6be4e11635a3b39ca70d330b1
#
_cell.length_a   1.000
_cell.length_b   1.000
_cell.length_c   1.000
_cell.angle_alpha   90.00
_cell.angle_beta   90.00
_cell.angle_gamma   90.00
#
_symmetry.space_group_name_H-M   'P 1'
#
loop_
_entity.id
_entity.type
_entity.pdbx_description
1 polymer ?
#
loop_
_entity_poly.entity_id
_entity_poly.type
_entity_poly.pdbx_seq_one_letter_code
_entity_poly.pdbx_strand_id
1 'polypeptide(L)'
;MMKLNDNVTRLISAKASQVSTYNGRQLKEAIFKSEGRVLMGQTYLKNPILFPNCTSTELMFAFGGDMVLLNGFDFRNPQTCPGLQGFDYQGIKDLVGGRPVGIYMGCPKEGLDLTSDYLYDLAGMICTEENLKKCKDWGVSFVILGGNPGSGT
;
A
#
# COMPACT_ATOMS: atom_id res chain seq x y z
N MET A 1 -6.45 -12.39 -24.44
CA MET A 1 -7.57 -12.70 -23.51
C MET A 1 -6.99 -13.38 -22.28
N MET A 2 -7.19 -12.82 -21.08
CA MET A 2 -6.65 -13.43 -19.86
C MET A 2 -7.44 -14.70 -19.55
N LYS A 3 -6.75 -15.87 -19.51
CA LYS A 3 -7.39 -17.11 -19.03
C LYS A 3 -7.66 -16.95 -17.54
N LEU A 4 -8.92 -16.92 -17.15
CA LEU A 4 -9.33 -16.83 -15.74
C LEU A 4 -9.13 -18.18 -15.05
N ASN A 5 -8.64 -18.14 -13.81
CA ASN A 5 -8.45 -19.34 -12.99
C ASN A 5 -9.69 -19.52 -12.08
N ASP A 6 -10.39 -20.64 -12.24
CA ASP A 6 -11.62 -20.91 -11.48
C ASP A 6 -11.42 -20.96 -9.97
N ASN A 7 -10.18 -21.18 -9.52
CA ASN A 7 -9.82 -21.21 -8.09
C ASN A 7 -9.61 -19.84 -7.45
N VAL A 8 -9.64 -18.74 -8.24
CA VAL A 8 -9.53 -17.38 -7.73
C VAL A 8 -10.90 -16.77 -7.53
N THR A 9 -11.28 -16.55 -6.29
CA THR A 9 -12.53 -15.86 -5.93
C THR A 9 -12.40 -14.35 -6.19
N ARG A 10 -13.47 -13.70 -6.69
CA ARG A 10 -13.50 -12.24 -6.83
C ARG A 10 -13.21 -11.55 -5.50
N LEU A 11 -12.46 -10.46 -5.52
CA LEU A 11 -11.94 -9.83 -4.30
C LEU A 11 -13.05 -9.44 -3.31
N ILE A 12 -14.12 -8.82 -3.81
CA ILE A 12 -15.28 -8.38 -3.00
C ILE A 12 -16.07 -9.50 -2.33
N SER A 13 -15.78 -10.77 -2.62
CA SER A 13 -16.47 -11.94 -2.04
C SER A 13 -15.50 -12.90 -1.37
N ALA A 14 -14.19 -12.65 -1.50
CA ALA A 14 -13.16 -13.50 -0.92
C ALA A 14 -13.00 -13.21 0.57
N LYS A 15 -12.79 -14.27 1.36
CA LYS A 15 -12.43 -14.11 2.78
C LYS A 15 -10.99 -13.61 2.89
N ALA A 16 -10.68 -12.87 3.96
CA ALA A 16 -9.31 -12.38 4.22
C ALA A 16 -8.28 -13.52 4.19
N SER A 17 -8.62 -14.69 4.76
CA SER A 17 -7.76 -15.89 4.73
C SER A 17 -7.51 -16.48 3.34
N GLN A 18 -8.39 -16.23 2.37
CA GLN A 18 -8.16 -16.61 0.98
C GLN A 18 -7.26 -15.58 0.29
N VAL A 19 -7.59 -14.30 0.47
CA VAL A 19 -6.85 -13.20 -0.15
C VAL A 19 -5.40 -13.14 0.34
N SER A 20 -5.16 -13.46 1.61
CA SER A 20 -3.80 -13.48 2.20
C SER A 20 -2.85 -14.46 1.51
N THR A 21 -3.39 -15.48 0.83
CA THR A 21 -2.59 -16.47 0.07
C THR A 21 -2.39 -16.09 -1.39
N TYR A 22 -3.05 -15.04 -1.89
CA TYR A 22 -2.95 -14.66 -3.30
C TYR A 22 -1.60 -14.03 -3.61
N ASN A 23 -0.96 -14.51 -4.65
CA ASN A 23 0.14 -13.78 -5.28
C ASN A 23 -0.38 -12.59 -6.11
N GLY A 24 0.50 -11.72 -6.58
CA GLY A 24 0.11 -10.52 -7.31
C GLY A 24 -0.73 -10.78 -8.56
N ARG A 25 -0.52 -11.91 -9.26
CA ARG A 25 -1.31 -12.30 -10.43
C ARG A 25 -2.73 -12.73 -10.02
N GLN A 26 -2.86 -13.49 -8.95
CA GLN A 26 -4.14 -13.91 -8.40
C GLN A 26 -4.92 -12.72 -7.82
N LEU A 27 -4.23 -11.78 -7.15
CA LEU A 27 -4.86 -10.55 -6.68
C LEU A 27 -5.40 -9.72 -7.86
N LYS A 28 -4.59 -9.53 -8.92
CA LYS A 28 -5.04 -8.85 -10.14
C LYS A 28 -6.28 -9.51 -10.74
N GLU A 29 -6.30 -10.85 -10.79
CA GLU A 29 -7.44 -11.61 -11.30
C GLU A 29 -8.68 -11.45 -10.42
N ALA A 30 -8.52 -11.49 -9.08
CA ALA A 30 -9.61 -11.28 -8.13
C ALA A 30 -10.23 -9.88 -8.27
N ILE A 31 -9.40 -8.85 -8.49
CA ILE A 31 -9.84 -7.49 -8.79
C ILE A 31 -10.63 -7.46 -10.10
N PHE A 32 -10.08 -8.06 -11.17
CA PHE A 32 -10.74 -8.11 -12.48
C PHE A 32 -12.12 -8.79 -12.41
N LYS A 33 -12.21 -9.93 -11.71
CA LYS A 33 -13.47 -10.65 -11.49
C LYS A 33 -14.50 -9.87 -10.66
N SER A 34 -14.08 -8.82 -9.97
CA SER A 34 -14.96 -7.92 -9.21
C SER A 34 -15.65 -6.86 -10.06
N GLU A 35 -15.34 -6.78 -11.38
CA GLU A 35 -16.07 -5.97 -12.38
C GLU A 35 -16.15 -4.48 -11.98
N GLY A 36 -15.05 -3.88 -11.53
CA GLY A 36 -14.97 -2.47 -11.15
C GLY A 36 -15.58 -2.12 -9.78
N ARG A 37 -15.97 -3.11 -8.99
CA ARG A 37 -16.59 -2.88 -7.67
C ARG A 37 -15.61 -2.91 -6.49
N VAL A 38 -14.31 -3.02 -6.73
CA VAL A 38 -13.29 -2.97 -5.69
C VAL A 38 -13.09 -1.53 -5.22
N LEU A 39 -13.20 -1.32 -3.93
CA LEU A 39 -12.91 -0.05 -3.27
C LEU A 39 -11.49 -0.08 -2.69
N MET A 40 -10.60 0.74 -3.24
CA MET A 40 -9.28 0.96 -2.68
C MET A 40 -9.25 2.30 -1.94
N GLY A 41 -9.01 2.27 -0.64
CA GLY A 41 -8.77 3.46 0.14
C GLY A 41 -7.29 3.83 0.16
N GLN A 42 -7.00 5.13 0.21
CA GLN A 42 -5.64 5.63 0.43
C GLN A 42 -5.54 6.31 1.79
N THR A 43 -4.50 5.99 2.54
CA THR A 43 -4.17 6.66 3.80
C THR A 43 -2.87 7.43 3.64
N TYR A 44 -2.81 8.65 4.16
CA TYR A 44 -1.56 9.43 4.22
C TYR A 44 -0.93 9.29 5.61
N LEU A 45 0.13 8.52 5.69
CA LEU A 45 0.72 8.06 6.95
C LEU A 45 1.42 9.15 7.77
N LYS A 46 1.70 10.30 7.17
CA LYS A 46 2.28 11.46 7.88
C LYS A 46 1.25 12.22 8.71
N ASN A 47 -0.05 11.99 8.46
CA ASN A 47 -1.09 12.57 9.28
C ASN A 47 -1.23 11.83 10.61
N PRO A 48 -1.60 12.54 11.69
CA PRO A 48 -1.99 11.90 12.94
C PRO A 48 -3.16 10.92 12.73
N ILE A 49 -3.23 9.91 13.58
CA ILE A 49 -4.35 8.99 13.61
C ILE A 49 -5.64 9.69 14.05
N LEU A 50 -6.78 9.24 13.52
CA LEU A 50 -8.10 9.79 13.86
C LEU A 50 -8.62 9.27 15.21
N PHE A 51 -8.31 8.02 15.54
CA PHE A 51 -8.74 7.38 16.78
C PHE A 51 -7.55 6.77 17.51
N PRO A 52 -7.47 6.94 18.85
CA PRO A 52 -6.45 6.27 19.65
C PRO A 52 -6.48 4.74 19.44
N ASN A 53 -5.32 4.14 19.36
CA ASN A 53 -5.14 2.68 19.23
C ASN A 53 -5.79 2.04 17.97
N CYS A 54 -6.03 2.84 16.93
CA CYS A 54 -6.53 2.36 15.65
C CYS A 54 -5.71 2.97 14.51
N THR A 55 -5.01 2.15 13.77
CA THR A 55 -4.23 2.62 12.62
C THR A 55 -5.14 3.12 11.51
N SER A 56 -4.64 4.03 10.69
CA SER A 56 -5.39 4.51 9.52
C SER A 56 -5.77 3.37 8.57
N THR A 57 -4.96 2.31 8.53
CA THR A 57 -5.21 1.12 7.69
C THR A 57 -6.38 0.30 8.20
N GLU A 58 -6.44 0.03 9.51
CA GLU A 58 -7.60 -0.66 10.12
C GLU A 58 -8.89 0.13 9.91
N LEU A 59 -8.83 1.45 10.09
CA LEU A 59 -9.98 2.32 9.89
C LEU A 59 -10.53 2.22 8.46
N MET A 60 -9.67 2.24 7.44
CA MET A 60 -10.10 2.10 6.05
C MET A 60 -10.80 0.78 5.77
N PHE A 61 -10.29 -0.33 6.31
CA PHE A 61 -10.97 -1.63 6.18
C PHE A 61 -12.28 -1.68 6.98
N ALA A 62 -12.34 -1.05 8.14
CA ALA A 62 -13.57 -0.97 8.93
C ALA A 62 -14.70 -0.20 8.22
N PHE A 63 -14.34 0.79 7.39
CA PHE A 63 -15.29 1.53 6.54
C PHE A 63 -15.54 0.86 5.18
N GLY A 64 -15.18 -0.40 5.00
CA GLY A 64 -15.56 -1.20 3.84
C GLY A 64 -14.58 -1.13 2.67
N GLY A 65 -13.35 -0.69 2.88
CA GLY A 65 -12.29 -0.82 1.87
C GLY A 65 -11.97 -2.30 1.59
N ASP A 66 -11.76 -2.64 0.32
CA ASP A 66 -11.29 -3.97 -0.10
C ASP A 66 -9.77 -4.04 -0.16
N MET A 67 -9.14 -2.90 -0.39
CA MET A 67 -7.69 -2.71 -0.47
C MET A 67 -7.30 -1.39 0.18
N VAL A 68 -6.08 -1.30 0.69
CA VAL A 68 -5.55 -0.03 1.23
C VAL A 68 -4.19 0.28 0.63
N LEU A 69 -4.01 1.54 0.22
CA LEU A 69 -2.75 2.10 -0.23
C LEU A 69 -2.14 2.97 0.87
N LEU A 70 -0.93 2.64 1.29
CA LEU A 70 -0.13 3.43 2.22
C LEU A 70 0.64 4.50 1.43
N ASN A 71 0.23 5.76 1.54
CA ASN A 71 0.93 6.90 0.98
C ASN A 71 1.76 7.59 2.08
N GLY A 72 2.95 8.08 1.75
CA GLY A 72 3.87 8.67 2.72
C GLY A 72 4.60 7.63 3.59
N PHE A 73 4.67 6.37 3.14
CA PHE A 73 5.45 5.32 3.81
C PHE A 73 6.94 5.62 3.71
N ASP A 74 7.62 5.81 4.84
CA ASP A 74 9.05 6.12 4.86
C ASP A 74 9.88 4.82 4.97
N PHE A 75 10.51 4.41 3.88
CA PHE A 75 11.34 3.21 3.82
C PHE A 75 12.61 3.29 4.68
N ARG A 76 13.02 4.50 5.08
CA ARG A 76 14.19 4.73 5.96
C ARG A 76 13.84 4.42 7.41
N ASN A 77 12.63 4.81 7.82
CA ASN A 77 12.16 4.58 9.19
C ASN A 77 10.61 4.48 9.24
N PRO A 78 10.03 3.32 8.87
CA PRO A 78 8.58 3.14 8.82
C PRO A 78 7.87 3.44 10.14
N GLN A 79 8.49 3.07 11.26
CA GLN A 79 7.92 3.21 12.61
C GLN A 79 7.67 4.66 13.03
N THR A 80 8.31 5.63 12.37
CA THR A 80 8.07 7.06 12.64
C THR A 80 6.85 7.63 11.94
N CYS A 81 6.19 6.87 11.09
CA CYS A 81 4.97 7.29 10.42
C CYS A 81 3.81 7.32 11.43
N PRO A 82 3.20 8.48 11.74
CA PRO A 82 2.14 8.58 12.74
C PRO A 82 0.95 7.66 12.46
N GLY A 83 0.57 7.51 11.19
CA GLY A 83 -0.56 6.66 10.77
C GLY A 83 -0.34 5.16 11.00
N LEU A 84 0.90 4.72 11.26
CA LEU A 84 1.25 3.33 11.55
C LEU A 84 1.33 3.02 13.05
N GLN A 85 1.30 4.03 13.93
CA GLN A 85 1.39 3.87 15.38
C GLN A 85 2.57 2.99 15.86
N GLY A 86 3.72 3.09 15.23
CA GLY A 86 4.90 2.30 15.56
C GLY A 86 4.95 0.89 14.95
N PHE A 87 3.92 0.46 14.22
CA PHE A 87 3.96 -0.78 13.46
C PHE A 87 4.86 -0.64 12.22
N ASP A 88 5.52 -1.72 11.87
CA ASP A 88 6.10 -1.90 10.54
C ASP A 88 5.07 -2.44 9.55
N TYR A 89 5.50 -2.71 8.32
CA TYR A 89 4.60 -3.23 7.29
C TYR A 89 3.99 -4.59 7.67
N GLN A 90 4.78 -5.51 8.25
CA GLN A 90 4.29 -6.83 8.64
C GLN A 90 3.27 -6.73 9.78
N GLY A 91 3.52 -5.91 10.77
CA GLY A 91 2.57 -5.65 11.85
C GLY A 91 1.23 -5.12 11.32
N ILE A 92 1.25 -4.20 10.36
CA ILE A 92 0.02 -3.73 9.70
C ILE A 92 -0.69 -4.87 8.95
N LYS A 93 0.05 -5.70 8.21
CA LYS A 93 -0.53 -6.87 7.52
C LYS A 93 -1.24 -7.82 8.47
N ASP A 94 -0.62 -8.07 9.61
CA ASP A 94 -1.17 -8.96 10.64
C ASP A 94 -2.45 -8.37 11.27
N LEU A 95 -2.44 -7.07 11.60
CA LEU A 95 -3.61 -6.37 12.14
C LEU A 95 -4.83 -6.44 11.22
N VAL A 96 -4.62 -6.38 9.90
CA VAL A 96 -5.73 -6.43 8.93
C VAL A 96 -6.02 -7.83 8.41
N GLY A 97 -5.47 -8.88 9.04
CA GLY A 97 -5.72 -10.29 8.70
C GLY A 97 -5.24 -10.68 7.31
N GLY A 98 -4.15 -10.08 6.83
CA GLY A 98 -3.55 -10.38 5.53
C GLY A 98 -4.31 -9.78 4.33
N ARG A 99 -5.26 -8.87 4.54
CA ARG A 99 -5.95 -8.15 3.44
C ARG A 99 -4.94 -7.38 2.59
N PRO A 100 -5.29 -7.02 1.33
CA PRO A 100 -4.37 -6.36 0.43
C PRO A 100 -3.97 -4.96 0.89
N VAL A 101 -2.71 -4.80 1.26
CA VAL A 101 -2.10 -3.51 1.59
C VAL A 101 -0.99 -3.24 0.59
N GLY A 102 -1.04 -2.09 -0.06
CA GLY A 102 -0.02 -1.64 -1.00
C GLY A 102 0.74 -0.44 -0.47
N ILE A 103 1.84 -0.12 -1.16
CA ILE A 103 2.67 1.06 -0.85
C ILE A 103 2.75 1.95 -2.08
N TYR A 104 2.57 3.25 -1.88
CA TYR A 104 2.83 4.27 -2.90
C TYR A 104 4.33 4.62 -2.91
N MET A 105 4.91 4.67 -4.09
CA MET A 105 6.28 5.13 -4.31
C MET A 105 6.31 6.29 -5.30
N GLY A 106 7.02 7.34 -4.94
CA GLY A 106 7.26 8.48 -5.82
C GLY A 106 8.36 8.18 -6.84
N CYS A 107 8.18 8.69 -8.05
CA CYS A 107 9.17 8.62 -9.13
C CYS A 107 9.60 10.05 -9.51
N PRO A 108 10.47 10.71 -8.73
CA PRO A 108 10.94 12.05 -9.04
C PRO A 108 11.84 12.04 -10.28
N LYS A 109 11.94 13.18 -10.93
CA LYS A 109 12.92 13.39 -12.01
C LYS A 109 14.33 13.11 -11.51
N GLU A 110 15.15 12.47 -12.34
CA GLU A 110 16.55 12.23 -12.05
C GLU A 110 17.31 13.54 -11.77
N GLY A 111 18.14 13.54 -10.73
CA GLY A 111 18.91 14.72 -10.31
C GLY A 111 18.12 15.77 -9.53
N LEU A 112 16.88 15.50 -9.16
CA LEU A 112 16.11 16.41 -8.31
C LEU A 112 16.72 16.45 -6.89
N ASP A 113 16.94 17.67 -6.36
CA ASP A 113 17.34 17.86 -4.96
C ASP A 113 16.15 17.55 -4.03
N LEU A 114 16.27 16.48 -3.29
CA LEU A 114 15.24 16.01 -2.35
C LEU A 114 15.46 16.54 -0.91
N THR A 115 16.37 17.50 -0.71
CA THR A 115 16.69 18.05 0.62
C THR A 115 15.78 19.18 1.06
N SER A 116 14.96 19.74 0.17
CA SER A 116 13.97 20.75 0.55
C SER A 116 12.88 20.17 1.45
N ASP A 117 12.32 20.96 2.35
CA ASP A 117 11.28 20.55 3.31
C ASP A 117 10.11 19.81 2.67
N TYR A 118 9.66 20.30 1.51
CA TYR A 118 8.57 19.67 0.75
C TYR A 118 8.98 18.32 0.14
N LEU A 119 10.21 18.22 -0.36
CA LEU A 119 10.70 17.02 -1.04
C LEU A 119 11.38 16.03 -0.08
N TYR A 120 11.65 16.44 1.15
CA TYR A 120 12.24 15.56 2.17
C TYR A 120 11.34 14.34 2.45
N ASP A 121 10.03 14.53 2.53
CA ASP A 121 9.08 13.43 2.68
C ASP A 121 9.07 12.50 1.46
N LEU A 122 9.25 13.07 0.26
CA LEU A 122 9.39 12.29 -0.96
C LEU A 122 10.64 11.40 -0.93
N ALA A 123 11.77 11.89 -0.38
CA ALA A 123 13.00 11.11 -0.28
C ALA A 123 12.84 9.78 0.47
N GLY A 124 11.93 9.74 1.47
CA GLY A 124 11.63 8.51 2.21
C GLY A 124 10.79 7.50 1.45
N MET A 125 10.11 7.90 0.38
CA MET A 125 9.13 7.08 -0.34
C MET A 125 9.45 6.88 -1.83
N ILE A 126 10.65 7.22 -2.29
CA ILE A 126 11.02 7.09 -3.70
C ILE A 126 11.13 5.63 -4.15
N CYS A 127 10.81 5.41 -5.42
CA CYS A 127 10.98 4.13 -6.08
C CYS A 127 12.46 3.91 -6.40
N THR A 128 13.10 3.05 -5.60
CA THR A 128 14.46 2.56 -5.85
C THR A 128 14.45 1.04 -5.96
N GLU A 129 15.50 0.46 -6.56
CA GLU A 129 15.66 -0.99 -6.60
C GLU A 129 15.67 -1.58 -5.17
N GLU A 130 16.35 -0.91 -4.22
CA GLU A 130 16.39 -1.33 -2.83
C GLU A 130 14.99 -1.35 -2.19
N ASN A 131 14.19 -0.29 -2.37
CA ASN A 131 12.85 -0.21 -1.82
C ASN A 131 11.89 -1.21 -2.46
N LEU A 132 12.01 -1.47 -3.76
CA LEU A 132 11.26 -2.53 -4.44
C LEU A 132 11.62 -3.91 -3.91
N LYS A 133 12.90 -4.15 -3.60
CA LYS A 133 13.36 -5.38 -2.98
C LYS A 133 12.77 -5.56 -1.57
N LYS A 134 12.79 -4.50 -0.75
CA LYS A 134 12.10 -4.50 0.55
C LYS A 134 10.62 -4.84 0.41
N CYS A 135 9.90 -4.24 -0.54
CA CYS A 135 8.50 -4.57 -0.78
C CYS A 135 8.29 -6.05 -1.12
N LYS A 136 9.15 -6.62 -1.94
CA LYS A 136 9.09 -8.05 -2.28
C LYS A 136 9.32 -8.91 -1.04
N ASP A 137 10.34 -8.60 -0.25
CA ASP A 137 10.74 -9.38 0.94
C ASP A 137 9.67 -9.30 2.04
N TRP A 138 9.00 -8.17 2.18
CA TRP A 138 7.89 -7.96 3.13
C TRP A 138 6.54 -8.51 2.62
N GLY A 139 6.46 -9.01 1.39
CA GLY A 139 5.22 -9.51 0.82
C GLY A 139 4.18 -8.42 0.59
N VAL A 140 4.61 -7.22 0.17
CA VAL A 140 3.71 -6.12 -0.19
C VAL A 140 2.77 -6.57 -1.30
N SER A 141 1.46 -6.38 -1.10
CA SER A 141 0.45 -6.93 -1.99
C SER A 141 0.45 -6.29 -3.38
N PHE A 142 0.75 -4.99 -3.45
CA PHE A 142 0.89 -4.22 -4.69
C PHE A 142 1.65 -2.92 -4.43
N VAL A 143 2.20 -2.34 -5.48
CA VAL A 143 2.88 -1.05 -5.44
C VAL A 143 2.22 -0.12 -6.46
N ILE A 144 2.02 1.14 -6.08
CA ILE A 144 1.62 2.19 -7.01
C ILE A 144 2.80 3.13 -7.19
N LEU A 145 3.20 3.32 -8.45
CA LEU A 145 4.24 4.26 -8.83
C LEU A 145 3.57 5.53 -9.36
N GLY A 146 3.99 6.67 -8.87
CA GLY A 146 3.41 7.92 -9.33
C GLY A 146 4.36 9.11 -9.21
N GLY A 147 4.06 10.13 -10.02
CA GLY A 147 4.69 11.43 -9.92
C GLY A 147 4.07 12.27 -8.81
N ASN A 148 4.88 13.08 -8.15
CA ASN A 148 4.41 14.03 -7.15
C ASN A 148 4.45 15.46 -7.72
N PRO A 149 3.50 16.34 -7.39
CA PRO A 149 3.57 17.73 -7.78
C PRO A 149 4.92 18.35 -7.42
N GLY A 150 5.55 19.06 -8.36
CA GLY A 150 6.86 19.66 -8.16
C GLY A 150 8.06 18.71 -8.28
N SER A 151 7.85 17.40 -8.46
CA SER A 151 8.94 16.42 -8.61
C SER A 151 9.45 16.26 -10.04
N GLY A 152 8.87 16.95 -11.01
CA GLY A 152 9.31 16.96 -12.40
C GLY A 152 8.99 15.69 -13.20
N THR A 153 8.09 14.86 -12.72
CA THR A 153 7.61 13.65 -13.40
C THR A 153 6.33 13.91 -14.16
#